data_ea5c592758b640be2aae13c6ba1c2642
#
_entry.id   ea5c592758b640be2aae13c6ba1c2642
#
_cell.length_a   1.000
_cell.length_b   1.000
_cell.length_c   1.000
_cell.angle_alpha   90.00
_cell.angle_beta   90.00
_cell.angle_gamma   90.00
#
_symmetry.space_group_name_H-M   'P 1'
#
loop_
_entity.id
_entity.type
_entity.pdbx_description
1 polymer ?
#
loop_
_entity_poly.entity_id
_entity_poly.type
_entity_poly.pdbx_seq_one_letter_code
_entity_poly.pdbx_strand_id
1 'polypeptide(L)'
;MEWVKTIGNGFGTADLVLLCVAVLLAVLLCIRHGRPALKKLTARDDIPGYALLYADRKQDKNKDFGRLLYSAKYDLQGRPDYVFCSRLLGRIVPVELKSGEAEEPHHGDFLQLAAYFLILEDVYGKRPAYGRLVYRDYMFEIKNTARVRREVLKTVQEMRQMLRDGIAEPKPSFAHCRPCVCNGTVCQFSETEIEGVNDDSCREE
;
A
#
# COMPACT_ATOMS: atom_id res chain seq x y z
N MET A 1 -55.93 35.65 11.35
CA MET A 1 -56.03 34.22 11.74
C MET A 1 -56.20 33.35 10.47
N GLU A 2 -55.32 33.50 9.45
CA GLU A 2 -55.42 32.80 8.13
C GLU A 2 -54.07 32.27 7.56
N TRP A 3 -53.08 32.03 8.42
CA TRP A 3 -51.76 31.54 7.93
C TRP A 3 -51.49 30.06 8.25
N VAL A 4 -52.47 29.28 8.72
CA VAL A 4 -52.23 27.89 9.17
C VAL A 4 -52.87 26.84 8.21
N LYS A 5 -53.44 27.24 7.07
CA LYS A 5 -54.14 26.28 6.16
C LYS A 5 -53.44 25.87 4.88
N THR A 6 -52.14 26.11 4.70
CA THR A 6 -51.44 25.79 3.43
C THR A 6 -50.32 24.76 3.54
N ILE A 7 -50.27 23.97 4.62
CA ILE A 7 -49.29 22.86 4.74
C ILE A 7 -50.03 21.53 4.83
N GLY A 8 -50.96 21.31 3.89
CA GLY A 8 -51.80 20.10 3.88
C GLY A 8 -51.92 19.44 2.53
N ASN A 9 -51.06 19.73 1.54
CA ASN A 9 -51.05 18.98 0.30
C ASN A 9 -50.01 17.90 0.39
N GLY A 10 -50.51 16.67 0.55
CA GLY A 10 -49.73 15.48 0.76
C GLY A 10 -48.65 15.29 -0.30
N PHE A 11 -47.44 14.99 0.15
CA PHE A 11 -46.41 14.42 -0.70
C PHE A 11 -46.99 13.18 -1.36
N GLY A 12 -47.16 13.23 -2.67
CA GLY A 12 -47.59 12.08 -3.45
C GLY A 12 -46.55 10.96 -3.36
N THR A 13 -46.99 9.73 -3.52
CA THR A 13 -46.06 8.58 -3.58
C THR A 13 -44.96 8.77 -4.61
N ALA A 14 -45.23 9.53 -5.69
CA ALA A 14 -44.24 9.91 -6.70
C ALA A 14 -43.14 10.84 -6.15
N ASP A 15 -43.48 11.81 -5.29
CA ASP A 15 -42.50 12.74 -4.70
C ASP A 15 -41.62 12.01 -3.69
N LEU A 16 -42.14 11.05 -2.95
CA LEU A 16 -41.39 10.21 -2.03
C LEU A 16 -40.37 9.33 -2.77
N VAL A 17 -40.79 8.73 -3.90
CA VAL A 17 -39.91 7.92 -4.76
C VAL A 17 -38.80 8.78 -5.37
N LEU A 18 -39.11 9.98 -5.86
CA LEU A 18 -38.09 10.92 -6.37
C LEU A 18 -37.09 11.34 -5.32
N LEU A 19 -37.56 11.61 -4.09
CA LEU A 19 -36.67 11.93 -2.97
C LEU A 19 -35.76 10.76 -2.63
N CYS A 20 -36.28 9.55 -2.54
CA CYS A 20 -35.47 8.35 -2.29
C CYS A 20 -34.42 8.12 -3.38
N VAL A 21 -34.78 8.29 -4.65
CA VAL A 21 -33.85 8.17 -5.78
C VAL A 21 -32.78 9.27 -5.72
N ALA A 22 -33.14 10.51 -5.40
CA ALA A 22 -32.20 11.62 -5.26
C ALA A 22 -31.21 11.39 -4.11
N VAL A 23 -31.68 10.91 -2.95
CA VAL A 23 -30.84 10.55 -1.81
C VAL A 23 -29.91 9.39 -2.16
N LEU A 24 -30.42 8.35 -2.82
CA LEU A 24 -29.62 7.21 -3.26
C LEU A 24 -28.51 7.65 -4.24
N LEU A 25 -28.83 8.51 -5.20
CA LEU A 25 -27.88 9.08 -6.14
C LEU A 25 -26.84 9.96 -5.43
N ALA A 26 -27.27 10.78 -4.47
CA ALA A 26 -26.36 11.60 -3.67
C ALA A 26 -25.40 10.72 -2.84
N VAL A 27 -25.88 9.65 -2.21
CA VAL A 27 -25.06 8.68 -1.48
C VAL A 27 -24.10 7.96 -2.43
N LEU A 28 -24.55 7.51 -3.59
CA LEU A 28 -23.68 6.89 -4.60
C LEU A 28 -22.63 7.86 -5.14
N LEU A 29 -22.97 9.13 -5.34
CA LEU A 29 -22.04 10.18 -5.73
C LEU A 29 -21.02 10.47 -4.61
N CYS A 30 -21.45 10.54 -3.35
CA CYS A 30 -20.54 10.69 -2.21
C CYS A 30 -19.59 9.51 -2.06
N ILE A 31 -20.05 8.28 -2.26
CA ILE A 31 -19.21 7.08 -2.24
C ILE A 31 -18.21 7.10 -3.42
N ARG A 32 -18.65 7.58 -4.57
CA ARG A 32 -17.82 7.64 -5.79
C ARG A 32 -16.83 8.80 -5.80
N HIS A 33 -17.16 9.93 -5.14
CA HIS A 33 -16.30 11.11 -5.01
C HIS A 33 -15.52 11.14 -3.69
N GLY A 34 -15.77 10.22 -2.78
CA GLY A 34 -15.01 10.06 -1.53
C GLY A 34 -13.63 9.44 -1.74
N ARG A 35 -12.88 9.89 -2.77
CA ARG A 35 -11.42 9.70 -2.77
C ARG A 35 -10.91 10.53 -1.61
N PRO A 36 -10.24 9.94 -0.61
CA PRO A 36 -9.65 10.72 0.46
C PRO A 36 -8.72 11.74 -0.20
N ALA A 37 -8.94 13.03 0.07
CA ALA A 37 -8.03 14.07 -0.36
C ALA A 37 -6.64 13.69 0.12
N LEU A 38 -5.72 13.41 -0.79
CA LEU A 38 -4.34 13.09 -0.53
C LEU A 38 -3.72 14.30 0.15
N LYS A 39 -3.56 14.22 1.46
CA LYS A 39 -2.91 15.26 2.24
C LYS A 39 -1.41 15.08 2.05
N LYS A 40 -0.75 16.09 1.51
CA LYS A 40 0.71 16.16 1.47
C LYS A 40 1.22 16.07 2.91
N LEU A 41 1.74 14.92 3.29
CA LEU A 41 2.30 14.68 4.61
C LEU A 41 3.81 14.66 4.47
N THR A 42 4.48 15.49 5.25
CA THR A 42 5.92 15.36 5.43
C THR A 42 6.20 14.05 6.16
N ALA A 43 7.20 13.30 5.72
CA ALA A 43 7.56 11.96 6.19
C ALA A 43 7.92 11.86 7.68
N ARG A 44 7.73 12.92 8.45
CA ARG A 44 8.01 13.06 9.88
C ARG A 44 6.79 13.28 10.75
N ASP A 45 5.61 13.26 10.17
CA ASP A 45 4.42 13.58 10.95
C ASP A 45 4.09 12.41 11.86
N ASP A 46 4.38 12.61 13.14
CA ASP A 46 3.90 11.78 14.23
C ASP A 46 2.40 11.55 14.04
N ILE A 47 1.98 10.31 14.15
CA ILE A 47 0.55 10.00 14.09
C ILE A 47 -0.05 10.54 15.42
N PRO A 48 -0.97 11.50 15.40
CA PRO A 48 -1.52 12.06 16.62
C PRO A 48 -2.08 10.96 17.53
N GLY A 49 -1.68 10.97 18.81
CA GLY A 49 -2.10 9.96 19.78
C GLY A 49 -1.34 8.62 19.71
N TYR A 50 -0.30 8.53 18.89
CA TYR A 50 0.57 7.37 18.81
C TYR A 50 1.97 7.69 19.33
N ALA A 51 2.66 6.68 19.82
CA ALA A 51 4.07 6.73 20.19
C ALA A 51 4.88 5.84 19.25
N LEU A 52 6.12 6.23 18.96
CA LEU A 52 7.04 5.43 18.19
C LEU A 52 7.41 4.16 18.98
N LEU A 53 7.10 2.99 18.44
CA LEU A 53 7.39 1.68 19.01
C LEU A 53 8.70 1.12 18.46
N TYR A 54 8.93 1.28 17.15
CA TYR A 54 10.09 0.76 16.43
C TYR A 54 10.49 1.72 15.30
N ALA A 55 11.80 1.80 15.04
CA ALA A 55 12.36 2.49 13.87
C ALA A 55 13.60 1.75 13.37
N ASP A 56 13.81 1.71 12.05
CA ASP A 56 15.03 1.17 11.43
C ASP A 56 16.18 2.19 11.50
N ARG A 57 16.53 2.61 12.71
CA ARG A 57 17.64 3.52 12.99
C ARG A 57 18.46 3.04 14.20
N LYS A 58 19.77 3.01 14.05
CA LYS A 58 20.71 2.56 15.10
C LYS A 58 20.86 3.51 16.31
N GLN A 59 20.04 4.53 16.46
CA GLN A 59 20.37 5.70 17.30
C GLN A 59 19.81 5.70 18.73
N ASP A 60 19.11 4.67 19.18
CA ASP A 60 18.59 4.68 20.56
C ASP A 60 18.92 3.37 21.29
N LYS A 61 19.80 3.47 22.30
CA LYS A 61 20.29 2.30 23.07
C LYS A 61 19.24 1.58 23.90
N ASN A 62 18.05 2.17 24.06
CA ASN A 62 16.98 1.67 24.94
C ASN A 62 15.76 1.12 24.23
N LYS A 63 15.75 1.06 22.91
CA LYS A 63 14.65 0.53 22.12
C LYS A 63 15.16 -0.47 21.12
N ASP A 64 14.34 -1.44 20.75
CA ASP A 64 14.64 -2.49 19.73
C ASP A 64 14.77 -1.91 18.30
N PHE A 65 15.45 -0.75 18.17
CA PHE A 65 15.64 -0.08 16.89
C PHE A 65 16.66 -0.81 16.01
N GLY A 66 16.35 -0.87 14.71
CA GLY A 66 17.24 -1.47 13.70
C GLY A 66 17.32 -2.98 13.75
N ARG A 67 16.56 -3.64 14.60
CA ARG A 67 16.53 -5.10 14.68
C ARG A 67 15.70 -5.69 13.54
N LEU A 68 16.16 -6.80 12.98
CA LEU A 68 15.36 -7.60 12.05
C LEU A 68 14.20 -8.25 12.80
N LEU A 69 12.98 -7.96 12.40
CA LEU A 69 11.78 -8.60 12.94
C LEU A 69 11.53 -9.91 12.18
N TYR A 70 11.40 -11.00 12.92
CA TYR A 70 11.16 -12.32 12.35
C TYR A 70 9.86 -12.91 12.89
N SER A 71 9.01 -13.36 11.98
CA SER A 71 7.79 -14.10 12.28
C SER A 71 8.03 -15.58 12.04
N ALA A 72 8.03 -16.38 13.11
CA ALA A 72 8.13 -17.82 13.00
C ALA A 72 6.88 -18.46 12.38
N LYS A 73 5.72 -17.88 12.64
CA LYS A 73 4.43 -18.36 12.12
C LYS A 73 4.34 -18.30 10.59
N TYR A 74 4.87 -17.23 10.00
CA TYR A 74 4.80 -17.01 8.56
C TYR A 74 6.14 -17.27 7.87
N ASP A 75 7.21 -17.52 8.65
CA ASP A 75 8.59 -17.61 8.18
C ASP A 75 8.94 -16.44 7.30
N LEU A 76 8.71 -15.26 7.82
CA LEU A 76 8.94 -13.96 7.17
C LEU A 76 9.79 -13.09 8.07
N GLN A 77 10.68 -12.34 7.45
CA GLN A 77 11.50 -11.36 8.15
C GLN A 77 11.46 -10.02 7.44
N GLY A 78 11.61 -8.93 8.19
CA GLY A 78 11.62 -7.61 7.62
C GLY A 78 11.95 -6.50 8.61
N ARG A 79 12.19 -5.31 8.08
CA ARG A 79 12.49 -4.09 8.84
C ARG A 79 11.60 -2.97 8.30
N PRO A 80 10.43 -2.71 8.91
CA PRO A 80 9.67 -1.52 8.57
C PRO A 80 10.44 -0.27 8.99
N ASP A 81 10.33 0.82 8.23
CA ASP A 81 10.98 2.07 8.59
C ASP A 81 10.52 2.59 9.96
N TYR A 82 9.22 2.55 10.20
CA TYR A 82 8.64 2.90 11.50
C TYR A 82 7.46 1.98 11.87
N VAL A 83 7.29 1.77 13.17
CA VAL A 83 6.05 1.22 13.74
C VAL A 83 5.59 2.14 14.85
N PHE A 84 4.38 2.63 14.75
CA PHE A 84 3.73 3.44 15.78
C PHE A 84 2.74 2.61 16.59
N CYS A 85 2.59 2.94 17.86
CA CYS A 85 1.63 2.30 18.77
C CYS A 85 0.71 3.35 19.37
N SER A 86 -0.61 3.15 19.27
CA SER A 86 -1.60 4.04 19.91
C SER A 86 -1.46 3.99 21.44
N ARG A 87 -1.35 5.16 22.07
CA ARG A 87 -1.21 5.28 23.52
C ARG A 87 -2.43 4.76 24.28
N LEU A 88 -3.62 4.92 23.71
CA LEU A 88 -4.88 4.54 24.36
C LEU A 88 -5.29 3.09 24.05
N LEU A 89 -5.22 2.69 22.78
CA LEU A 89 -5.78 1.42 22.31
C LEU A 89 -4.72 0.35 22.04
N GLY A 90 -3.44 0.70 22.15
CA GLY A 90 -2.35 -0.20 21.84
C GLY A 90 -2.33 -0.73 20.38
N ARG A 91 -3.09 -0.08 19.47
CA ARG A 91 -3.09 -0.42 18.04
C ARG A 91 -1.77 -0.05 17.43
N ILE A 92 -1.23 -0.92 16.58
CA ILE A 92 0.02 -0.69 15.88
C ILE A 92 -0.21 -0.33 14.42
N VAL A 93 0.65 0.54 13.89
CA VAL A 93 0.59 1.03 12.51
C VAL A 93 2.01 1.03 11.93
N PRO A 94 2.34 0.13 10.98
CA PRO A 94 3.58 0.21 10.24
C PRO A 94 3.53 1.36 9.25
N VAL A 95 4.68 2.00 9.06
CA VAL A 95 4.91 3.06 8.08
C VAL A 95 6.17 2.71 7.31
N GLU A 96 6.06 2.73 6.01
CA GLU A 96 7.16 2.50 5.06
C GLU A 96 7.37 3.75 4.22
N LEU A 97 8.61 4.21 4.14
CA LEU A 97 9.00 5.40 3.38
C LEU A 97 9.58 4.98 2.02
N LYS A 98 9.20 5.70 0.97
CA LYS A 98 9.71 5.51 -0.38
C LYS A 98 10.29 6.82 -0.91
N SER A 99 11.48 6.76 -1.47
CA SER A 99 12.17 7.94 -2.02
C SER A 99 11.59 8.43 -3.35
N GLY A 100 10.80 7.58 -4.03
CA GLY A 100 10.18 7.88 -5.31
C GLY A 100 8.90 8.73 -5.18
N GLU A 101 8.37 9.10 -6.33
CA GLU A 101 7.05 9.70 -6.50
C GLU A 101 6.12 8.63 -7.08
N ALA A 102 4.89 8.57 -6.61
CA ALA A 102 3.90 7.63 -7.14
C ALA A 102 2.48 8.16 -6.92
N GLU A 103 1.69 8.24 -7.98
CA GLU A 103 0.26 8.57 -7.90
C GLU A 103 -0.59 7.40 -7.39
N GLU A 104 -0.06 6.18 -7.51
CA GLU A 104 -0.66 4.95 -6.99
C GLU A 104 0.44 4.09 -6.32
N PRO A 105 0.10 3.30 -5.28
CA PRO A 105 1.07 2.42 -4.64
C PRO A 105 1.64 1.41 -5.64
N HIS A 106 2.96 1.32 -5.74
CA HIS A 106 3.56 0.24 -6.50
C HIS A 106 3.24 -1.11 -5.86
N HIS A 107 2.94 -2.11 -6.68
CA HIS A 107 2.51 -3.43 -6.21
C HIS A 107 3.53 -4.09 -5.27
N GLY A 108 4.83 -3.94 -5.55
CA GLY A 108 5.89 -4.44 -4.67
C GLY A 108 5.89 -3.78 -3.29
N ASP A 109 5.71 -2.46 -3.23
CA ASP A 109 5.63 -1.71 -1.97
C ASP A 109 4.38 -2.07 -1.16
N PHE A 110 3.26 -2.26 -1.87
CA PHE A 110 2.02 -2.75 -1.29
C PHE A 110 2.23 -4.14 -0.64
N LEU A 111 2.85 -5.09 -1.34
CA LEU A 111 3.14 -6.43 -0.82
C LEU A 111 4.13 -6.39 0.35
N GLN A 112 5.13 -5.52 0.30
CA GLN A 112 6.06 -5.30 1.40
C GLN A 112 5.34 -4.86 2.67
N LEU A 113 4.48 -3.83 2.57
CA LEU A 113 3.69 -3.37 3.71
C LEU A 113 2.71 -4.45 4.21
N ALA A 114 2.11 -5.24 3.30
CA ALA A 114 1.24 -6.35 3.65
C ALA A 114 1.99 -7.47 4.39
N ALA A 115 3.24 -7.74 4.04
CA ALA A 115 4.11 -8.66 4.76
C ALA A 115 4.39 -8.17 6.19
N TYR A 116 4.61 -6.85 6.37
CA TYR A 116 4.76 -6.28 7.71
C TYR A 116 3.52 -6.46 8.59
N PHE A 117 2.30 -6.46 8.03
CA PHE A 117 1.10 -6.79 8.83
C PHE A 117 1.18 -8.17 9.45
N LEU A 118 1.70 -9.17 8.70
CA LEU A 118 1.85 -10.54 9.19
C LEU A 118 2.96 -10.63 10.24
N ILE A 119 4.11 -10.03 9.97
CA ILE A 119 5.27 -10.03 10.88
C ILE A 119 4.92 -9.36 12.20
N LEU A 120 4.32 -8.17 12.16
CA LEU A 120 3.99 -7.40 13.36
C LEU A 120 2.89 -8.07 14.20
N GLU A 121 1.92 -8.72 13.55
CA GLU A 121 0.89 -9.50 14.24
C GLU A 121 1.51 -10.62 15.07
N ASP A 122 2.49 -11.34 14.52
CA ASP A 122 3.17 -12.44 15.22
C ASP A 122 4.13 -11.92 16.29
N VAL A 123 4.98 -10.96 15.95
CA VAL A 123 6.03 -10.45 16.85
C VAL A 123 5.46 -9.68 18.05
N TYR A 124 4.43 -8.87 17.84
CA TYR A 124 3.84 -8.03 18.91
C TYR A 124 2.51 -8.55 19.45
N GLY A 125 1.97 -9.66 18.90
CA GLY A 125 0.67 -10.18 19.28
C GLY A 125 -0.50 -9.23 18.96
N LYS A 126 -0.29 -8.24 18.09
CA LYS A 126 -1.25 -7.18 17.76
C LYS A 126 -1.42 -7.06 16.27
N ARG A 127 -2.63 -7.28 15.79
CA ARG A 127 -2.96 -7.17 14.37
C ARG A 127 -3.08 -5.70 13.96
N PRO A 128 -2.21 -5.18 13.05
CA PRO A 128 -2.39 -3.86 12.47
C PRO A 128 -3.71 -3.79 11.71
N ALA A 129 -4.49 -2.72 11.91
CA ALA A 129 -5.72 -2.50 11.14
C ALA A 129 -5.41 -1.93 9.74
N TYR A 130 -4.36 -1.15 9.64
CA TYR A 130 -3.85 -0.52 8.43
C TYR A 130 -2.36 -0.21 8.57
N GLY A 131 -1.72 0.17 7.48
CA GLY A 131 -0.38 0.73 7.45
C GLY A 131 -0.29 1.87 6.44
N ARG A 132 0.83 2.55 6.40
CA ARG A 132 1.06 3.71 5.53
C ARG A 132 2.27 3.49 4.64
N LEU A 133 2.08 3.75 3.34
CA LEU A 133 3.16 3.94 2.38
C LEU A 133 3.31 5.44 2.15
N VAL A 134 4.49 5.97 2.38
CA VAL A 134 4.78 7.40 2.26
C VAL A 134 5.81 7.58 1.16
N TYR A 135 5.37 8.10 0.02
CA TYR A 135 6.22 8.55 -1.08
C TYR A 135 6.56 10.02 -0.89
N ARG A 136 7.39 10.58 -1.77
CA ARG A 136 7.80 11.99 -1.68
C ARG A 136 6.60 12.95 -1.66
N ASP A 137 5.59 12.69 -2.51
CA ASP A 137 4.47 13.61 -2.72
C ASP A 137 3.14 13.09 -2.19
N TYR A 138 3.03 11.78 -1.96
CA TYR A 138 1.77 11.13 -1.58
C TYR A 138 1.94 10.14 -0.42
N MET A 139 0.91 10.04 0.39
CA MET A 139 0.78 8.99 1.41
C MET A 139 -0.46 8.16 1.12
N PHE A 140 -0.29 6.84 1.15
CA PHE A 140 -1.36 5.88 0.98
C PHE A 140 -1.60 5.09 2.26
N GLU A 141 -2.86 5.00 2.67
CA GLU A 141 -3.27 4.16 3.77
C GLU A 141 -3.80 2.83 3.23
N ILE A 142 -3.10 1.74 3.53
CA ILE A 142 -3.46 0.38 3.09
C ILE A 142 -4.11 -0.34 4.25
N LYS A 143 -5.38 -0.76 4.08
CA LYS A 143 -6.12 -1.52 5.09
C LYS A 143 -5.69 -2.99 5.10
N ASN A 144 -5.49 -3.55 6.28
CA ASN A 144 -5.17 -4.97 6.48
C ASN A 144 -6.43 -5.85 6.36
N THR A 145 -6.95 -5.98 5.15
CA THR A 145 -8.14 -6.78 4.85
C THR A 145 -7.79 -8.25 4.60
N ALA A 146 -8.80 -9.13 4.64
CA ALA A 146 -8.62 -10.53 4.29
C ALA A 146 -8.12 -10.72 2.84
N ARG A 147 -8.49 -9.82 1.92
CA ARG A 147 -8.01 -9.84 0.53
C ARG A 147 -6.50 -9.56 0.47
N VAL A 148 -6.04 -8.48 1.13
CA VAL A 148 -4.62 -8.10 1.20
C VAL A 148 -3.79 -9.23 1.80
N ARG A 149 -4.26 -9.84 2.87
CA ARG A 149 -3.56 -10.97 3.51
C ARG A 149 -3.46 -12.19 2.61
N ARG A 150 -4.53 -12.53 1.89
CA ARG A 150 -4.49 -13.65 0.93
C ARG A 150 -3.50 -13.38 -0.21
N GLU A 151 -3.47 -12.15 -0.70
CA GLU A 151 -2.59 -11.75 -1.79
C GLU A 151 -1.11 -11.92 -1.40
N VAL A 152 -0.69 -11.35 -0.27
CA VAL A 152 0.70 -11.50 0.19
C VAL A 152 1.06 -12.95 0.50
N LEU A 153 0.17 -13.72 1.14
CA LEU A 153 0.43 -15.14 1.44
C LEU A 153 0.57 -15.97 0.16
N LYS A 154 -0.28 -15.70 -0.84
CA LYS A 154 -0.18 -16.35 -2.16
C LYS A 154 1.16 -16.03 -2.82
N THR A 155 1.55 -14.75 -2.87
CA THR A 155 2.84 -14.34 -3.45
C THR A 155 4.02 -14.99 -2.74
N VAL A 156 4.01 -15.04 -1.40
CA VAL A 156 5.07 -15.72 -0.63
C VAL A 156 5.12 -17.20 -0.96
N GLN A 157 3.97 -17.86 -1.09
CA GLN A 157 3.91 -19.27 -1.48
C GLN A 157 4.46 -19.50 -2.89
N GLU A 158 4.10 -18.66 -3.85
CA GLU A 158 4.60 -18.71 -5.22
C GLU A 158 6.13 -18.52 -5.27
N MET A 159 6.65 -17.53 -4.53
CA MET A 159 8.10 -17.32 -4.42
C MET A 159 8.82 -18.55 -3.83
N ARG A 160 8.27 -19.16 -2.79
CA ARG A 160 8.83 -20.38 -2.18
C ARG A 160 8.79 -21.56 -3.12
N GLN A 161 7.70 -21.69 -3.88
CA GLN A 161 7.57 -22.73 -4.89
C GLN A 161 8.64 -22.55 -5.98
N MET A 162 8.79 -21.36 -6.50
CA MET A 162 9.81 -20.99 -7.48
C MET A 162 11.23 -21.33 -6.99
N LEU A 163 11.52 -21.01 -5.72
CA LEU A 163 12.82 -21.33 -5.11
C LEU A 163 13.06 -22.85 -4.96
N ARG A 164 12.02 -23.63 -4.67
CA ARG A 164 12.14 -25.11 -4.57
C ARG A 164 12.32 -25.77 -5.93
N ASP A 165 11.57 -25.30 -6.91
CA ASP A 165 11.56 -25.92 -8.25
C ASP A 165 12.75 -25.47 -9.10
N GLY A 166 13.44 -24.39 -8.70
CA GLY A 166 14.52 -23.76 -9.45
C GLY A 166 14.06 -23.15 -10.78
N ILE A 167 12.74 -22.98 -10.95
CA ILE A 167 12.14 -22.44 -12.16
C ILE A 167 11.67 -21.03 -11.88
N ALA A 168 12.19 -20.06 -12.61
CA ALA A 168 11.74 -18.69 -12.62
C ALA A 168 11.30 -18.33 -14.05
N GLU A 169 10.10 -17.81 -14.18
CA GLU A 169 9.65 -17.19 -15.44
C GLU A 169 9.89 -15.68 -15.34
N PRO A 170 11.02 -15.19 -15.88
CA PRO A 170 11.30 -13.77 -15.86
C PRO A 170 10.32 -13.05 -16.77
N LYS A 171 9.97 -11.84 -16.38
CA LYS A 171 9.16 -10.91 -17.17
C LYS A 171 10.00 -9.68 -17.48
N PRO A 172 10.94 -9.77 -18.43
CA PRO A 172 11.76 -8.65 -18.82
C PRO A 172 10.88 -7.54 -19.39
N SER A 173 11.18 -6.33 -19.02
CA SER A 173 10.58 -5.12 -19.57
C SER A 173 11.49 -3.95 -19.28
N PHE A 174 11.46 -2.92 -20.10
CA PHE A 174 12.27 -1.71 -19.88
C PHE A 174 12.14 -1.17 -18.45
N ALA A 175 10.90 -1.13 -17.92
CA ALA A 175 10.64 -0.64 -16.57
C ALA A 175 11.26 -1.52 -15.47
N HIS A 176 11.35 -2.84 -15.68
CA HIS A 176 11.95 -3.77 -14.72
C HIS A 176 13.47 -3.88 -14.90
N CYS A 177 13.94 -3.88 -16.14
CA CYS A 177 15.35 -4.09 -16.44
C CYS A 177 16.21 -2.85 -16.17
N ARG A 178 15.72 -1.66 -16.48
CA ARG A 178 16.46 -0.41 -16.31
C ARG A 178 17.06 -0.21 -14.89
N PRO A 179 16.32 -0.41 -13.77
CA PRO A 179 16.87 -0.29 -12.42
C PRO A 179 17.53 -1.58 -11.91
N CYS A 180 17.52 -2.66 -12.68
CA CYS A 180 17.98 -3.97 -12.22
C CYS A 180 19.51 -4.05 -12.24
N VAL A 181 20.11 -4.42 -11.11
CA VAL A 181 21.57 -4.61 -10.99
C VAL A 181 22.11 -5.75 -11.84
N CYS A 182 21.27 -6.68 -12.26
CA CYS A 182 21.62 -7.81 -13.11
C CYS A 182 21.49 -7.49 -14.60
N ASN A 183 20.94 -6.32 -14.95
CA ASN A 183 20.78 -5.92 -16.35
C ASN A 183 22.14 -5.72 -17.02
N GLY A 184 22.34 -6.32 -18.20
CA GLY A 184 23.60 -6.23 -18.92
C GLY A 184 24.79 -6.90 -18.26
N THR A 185 24.60 -7.68 -17.17
CA THR A 185 25.67 -8.38 -16.47
C THR A 185 25.45 -9.90 -16.46
N VAL A 186 24.65 -10.40 -15.52
CA VAL A 186 24.44 -11.85 -15.32
C VAL A 186 23.04 -12.33 -15.76
N CYS A 187 22.16 -11.41 -16.14
CA CYS A 187 20.81 -11.75 -16.54
C CYS A 187 20.75 -12.13 -18.01
N GLN A 188 20.44 -13.38 -18.30
CA GLN A 188 20.22 -13.88 -19.67
C GLN A 188 18.96 -13.33 -20.35
N PHE A 189 18.12 -12.59 -19.62
CA PHE A 189 16.88 -11.97 -20.09
C PHE A 189 16.99 -10.45 -20.12
N SER A 190 18.20 -9.91 -20.15
CA SER A 190 18.45 -8.48 -20.20
C SER A 190 17.90 -7.86 -21.48
N GLU A 191 17.17 -6.76 -21.39
CA GLU A 191 16.64 -6.04 -22.56
C GLU A 191 17.72 -5.41 -23.45
N THR A 192 18.96 -5.27 -22.96
CA THR A 192 20.06 -4.75 -23.75
C THR A 192 20.42 -5.63 -24.94
N GLU A 193 20.00 -6.89 -24.97
CA GLU A 193 20.17 -7.77 -26.14
C GLU A 193 19.07 -7.58 -27.21
N ILE A 194 17.95 -6.93 -26.85
CA ILE A 194 16.82 -6.74 -27.77
C ILE A 194 17.01 -5.46 -28.63
N GLU A 195 17.71 -4.46 -28.10
CA GLU A 195 17.99 -3.20 -28.82
C GLU A 195 19.15 -3.31 -29.83
N GLY A 196 19.95 -4.37 -29.78
CA GLY A 196 21.10 -4.57 -30.67
C GLY A 196 20.76 -4.98 -32.10
N VAL A 197 19.48 -5.15 -32.46
CA VAL A 197 19.08 -5.67 -33.78
C VAL A 197 18.68 -4.56 -34.78
N ASN A 198 18.57 -3.31 -34.39
CA ASN A 198 18.02 -2.26 -35.27
C ASN A 198 18.89 -1.03 -35.53
N ASP A 199 20.19 -1.03 -35.22
CA ASP A 199 21.02 0.17 -35.44
C ASP A 199 22.03 0.07 -36.63
N ASP A 200 21.87 -0.93 -37.50
CA ASP A 200 22.72 -1.05 -38.72
C ASP A 200 22.14 -0.42 -39.99
N SER A 201 21.06 0.34 -39.91
CA SER A 201 20.44 0.94 -41.11
C SER A 201 20.71 2.43 -41.35
N CYS A 202 21.61 3.07 -40.58
CA CYS A 202 21.96 4.50 -40.79
C CYS A 202 23.48 4.75 -40.90
N ARG A 203 24.20 3.91 -41.62
CA ARG A 203 25.56 4.23 -42.08
C ARG A 203 25.75 3.82 -43.55
N GLU A 204 25.11 4.54 -44.41
CA GLU A 204 25.54 4.72 -45.82
C GLU A 204 24.91 6.02 -46.30
N GLU A 205 25.69 7.12 -46.20
CA GLU A 205 25.91 8.14 -47.25
C GLU A 205 26.92 9.17 -46.75
#